data_ac2e7626d48ed38d9aa53e0d0acd92de
#
_entry.id   ac2e7626d48ed38d9aa53e0d0acd92de
#
_cell.length_a   1.000
_cell.length_b   1.000
_cell.length_c   1.000
_cell.angle_alpha   90.00
_cell.angle_beta   90.00
_cell.angle_gamma   90.00
#
_symmetry.space_group_name_H-M   'P 1'
#
loop_
_entity.id
_entity.type
_entity.pdbx_description
1 polymer ?
#
loop_
_entity_poly.entity_id
_entity_poly.type
_entity_poly.pdbx_seq_one_letter_code
_entity_poly.pdbx_strand_id
1 'polypeptide(L)'
;MAKKRSITRKKLEEHLTQGEVKFSYEKLDGSIREVRGTTSSELISEEWKPSGGSLAHSGTAYFDLDIQQWRSISSVISKVKIL
;
A
#
# COMPACT_ATOMS: atom_id res chain seq x y z
N MET A 1 24.53 -0.14 -3.27
CA MET A 1 23.51 -1.19 -3.36
C MET A 1 22.37 -0.88 -2.40
N ALA A 2 21.17 -0.77 -2.94
CA ALA A 2 20.03 -0.47 -2.10
C ALA A 2 19.63 -1.69 -1.28
N LYS A 3 19.48 -1.52 0.01
CA LYS A 3 19.00 -2.59 0.89
C LYS A 3 17.50 -2.47 1.03
N LYS A 4 16.80 -3.59 0.88
CA LYS A 4 15.38 -3.66 1.16
C LYS A 4 15.19 -3.56 2.67
N ARG A 5 14.31 -2.68 3.09
CA ARG A 5 14.04 -2.44 4.50
C ARG A 5 12.67 -3.00 4.85
N SER A 6 12.64 -3.81 5.90
CA SER A 6 11.36 -4.24 6.48
C SER A 6 10.83 -3.16 7.38
N ILE A 7 9.57 -2.80 7.18
CA ILE A 7 8.88 -1.86 8.06
C ILE A 7 7.54 -2.44 8.43
N THR A 8 6.95 -1.92 9.49
CA THR A 8 5.62 -2.36 9.87
C THR A 8 4.60 -1.84 8.87
N ARG A 9 3.45 -2.53 8.78
CA ARG A 9 2.36 -2.10 7.92
C ARG A 9 1.90 -0.69 8.30
N LYS A 10 1.90 -0.38 9.59
CA LYS A 10 1.52 0.94 10.08
C LYS A 10 2.48 2.02 9.59
N LYS A 11 3.77 1.72 9.58
CA LYS A 11 4.77 2.65 9.07
C LYS A 11 4.62 2.87 7.57
N LEU A 12 4.26 1.80 6.86
CA LEU A 12 3.96 1.91 5.44
C LEU A 12 2.83 2.89 5.17
N GLU A 13 1.80 2.88 6.01
CA GLU A 13 0.67 3.80 5.85
C GLU A 13 1.12 5.26 5.89
N GLU A 14 2.08 5.57 6.75
CA GLU A 14 2.65 6.91 6.82
C GLU A 14 3.36 7.29 5.52
N HIS A 15 4.15 6.37 4.98
CA HIS A 15 4.85 6.60 3.73
C HIS A 15 3.88 6.80 2.56
N LEU A 16 2.82 6.02 2.54
CA LEU A 16 1.83 6.09 1.45
C LEU A 16 1.14 7.46 1.40
N THR A 17 0.93 8.09 2.53
CA THR A 17 0.28 9.41 2.56
C THR A 17 1.18 10.51 2.02
N GLN A 18 2.47 10.28 1.93
CA GLN A 18 3.44 11.27 1.46
C GLN A 18 3.69 11.18 -0.04
N GLY A 19 3.27 10.11 -0.68
CA GLY A 19 3.46 9.95 -2.10
C GLY A 19 3.50 8.50 -2.53
N GLU A 20 4.12 8.26 -3.67
CA GLU A 20 4.28 6.93 -4.21
C GLU A 20 5.35 6.15 -3.44
N VAL A 21 5.04 4.90 -3.13
CA VAL A 21 5.97 4.01 -2.45
C VAL A 21 6.07 2.70 -3.23
N LYS A 22 7.30 2.28 -3.50
CA LYS A 22 7.53 0.93 -4.03
C LYS A 22 7.82 0.00 -2.86
N PHE A 23 7.05 -1.05 -2.75
CA PHE A 23 7.19 -1.99 -1.66
C PHE A 23 6.77 -3.39 -2.10
N SER A 24 7.12 -4.37 -1.29
CA SER A 24 6.68 -5.74 -1.51
C SER A 24 6.20 -6.33 -0.20
N TYR A 25 5.33 -7.32 -0.30
CA TYR A 25 4.87 -8.05 0.85
C TYR A 25 4.53 -9.48 0.46
N GLU A 26 4.58 -10.39 1.44
CA GLU A 26 4.20 -11.76 1.23
C GLU A 26 2.70 -11.91 1.38
N LYS A 27 2.05 -12.42 0.35
CA LYS A 27 0.60 -12.66 0.37
C LYS A 27 0.30 -13.88 1.24
N LEU A 28 -0.99 -14.05 1.55
CA LEU A 28 -1.41 -15.15 2.41
C LEU A 28 -1.13 -16.52 1.79
N ASP A 29 -1.01 -16.60 0.47
CA ASP A 29 -0.68 -17.85 -0.23
C ASP A 29 0.82 -18.11 -0.31
N GLY A 30 1.64 -17.23 0.26
CA GLY A 30 3.09 -17.38 0.28
C GLY A 30 3.82 -16.70 -0.87
N SER A 31 3.12 -16.19 -1.86
CA SER A 31 3.76 -15.50 -2.97
C SER A 31 4.09 -14.06 -2.60
N ILE A 32 5.08 -13.49 -3.29
CA ILE A 32 5.50 -12.11 -3.06
C ILE A 32 4.85 -11.21 -4.10
N ARG A 33 4.26 -10.11 -3.64
CA ARG A 33 3.70 -9.09 -4.52
C ARG A 33 4.55 -7.83 -4.42
N GLU A 34 5.02 -7.34 -5.56
CA GLU A 34 5.70 -6.05 -5.63
C GLU A 34 4.71 -5.03 -6.14
N VAL A 35 4.67 -3.89 -5.46
CA VAL A 35 3.63 -2.88 -5.69
C VAL A 35 4.23 -1.50 -5.74
N ARG A 36 3.61 -0.65 -6.55
CA ARG A 36 3.84 0.78 -6.52
C ARG A 36 2.52 1.42 -6.12
N GLY A 37 2.41 1.86 -4.87
CA GLY A 37 1.14 2.31 -4.31
C GLY A 37 1.23 3.64 -3.61
N THR A 38 0.06 4.19 -3.31
CA THR A 38 -0.06 5.47 -2.60
C THR A 38 -1.42 5.59 -1.95
N THR A 39 -1.53 6.49 -0.97
CA THR A 39 -2.83 6.96 -0.49
C THR A 39 -2.91 8.49 -0.62
N SER A 40 -1.93 9.10 -1.29
CA SER A 40 -1.94 10.54 -1.52
C SER A 40 -3.00 10.89 -2.56
N SER A 41 -3.91 11.78 -2.21
CA SER A 41 -4.98 12.19 -3.12
C SER A 41 -4.45 12.90 -4.36
N GLU A 42 -3.25 13.44 -4.31
CA GLU A 42 -2.65 14.13 -5.46
C GLU A 42 -2.27 13.15 -6.57
N LEU A 43 -1.99 11.91 -6.21
CA LEU A 43 -1.55 10.90 -7.16
C LEU A 43 -2.67 9.98 -7.62
N ILE A 44 -3.85 10.10 -7.02
CA ILE A 44 -5.01 9.27 -7.35
C ILE A 44 -5.97 10.10 -8.20
N SER A 45 -6.40 9.55 -9.34
CA SER A 45 -7.33 10.27 -10.21
C SER A 45 -8.69 10.43 -9.52
N GLU A 46 -9.43 11.47 -9.91
CA GLU A 46 -10.69 11.83 -9.27
C GLU A 46 -11.69 10.67 -9.22
N GLU A 47 -11.75 9.89 -10.28
CA GLU A 47 -12.71 8.78 -10.35
C GLU A 47 -12.44 7.68 -9.34
N TRP A 48 -11.23 7.62 -8.80
CA TRP A 48 -10.83 6.58 -7.85
C TRP A 48 -10.72 7.10 -6.42
N LYS A 49 -10.91 8.38 -6.19
CA LYS A 49 -10.84 8.94 -4.84
C LYS A 49 -12.04 8.47 -4.02
N PRO A 50 -11.83 8.16 -2.74
CA PRO A 50 -12.93 7.79 -1.86
C PRO A 50 -13.93 8.94 -1.77
N SER A 51 -15.21 8.64 -1.89
CA SER A 51 -16.25 9.65 -1.81
C SER A 51 -16.80 9.72 -0.38
N GLY A 52 -16.00 10.27 0.51
CA GLY A 52 -16.44 10.54 1.87
C GLY A 52 -16.53 9.34 2.78
N GLY A 53 -16.29 8.16 2.27
CA GLY A 53 -16.33 6.96 3.10
C GLY A 53 -14.97 6.67 3.70
N SER A 54 -14.97 5.97 4.80
CA SER A 54 -13.77 5.46 5.41
C SER A 54 -13.30 4.24 4.64
N LEU A 55 -11.99 4.14 4.38
CA LEU A 55 -11.39 2.90 3.88
C LEU A 55 -11.14 1.94 5.02
N ALA A 56 -11.84 2.13 6.11
CA ALA A 56 -11.62 1.42 7.36
C ALA A 56 -11.89 -0.06 7.23
N HIS A 57 -10.87 -0.82 7.27
CA HIS A 57 -10.91 -2.25 7.53
C HIS A 57 -9.66 -2.59 8.29
N SER A 58 -9.59 -3.81 8.74
CA SER A 58 -8.52 -4.24 9.64
C SER A 58 -7.14 -4.25 9.01
N GLY A 59 -7.03 -4.11 7.70
CA GLY A 59 -5.75 -4.09 7.01
C GLY A 59 -5.31 -2.70 6.61
N THR A 60 -4.37 -2.63 5.70
CA THR A 60 -3.88 -1.39 5.11
C THR A 60 -4.39 -1.28 3.68
N ALA A 61 -5.16 -0.22 3.39
CA ALA A 61 -5.61 0.04 2.03
C ALA A 61 -4.59 0.90 1.30
N TYR A 62 -4.41 0.64 0.02
CA TYR A 62 -3.56 1.47 -0.83
C TYR A 62 -4.11 1.45 -2.25
N PHE A 63 -3.79 2.50 -3.00
CA PHE A 63 -4.13 2.58 -4.42
C PHE A 63 -2.94 2.08 -5.23
N ASP A 64 -3.14 1.00 -5.98
CA ASP A 64 -2.10 0.42 -6.82
C ASP A 64 -2.02 1.21 -8.12
N LEU A 65 -0.91 1.94 -8.29
CA LEU A 65 -0.75 2.84 -9.43
C LEU A 65 -0.54 2.10 -10.75
N ASP A 66 -0.04 0.87 -10.70
CA ASP A 66 0.21 0.11 -11.93
C ASP A 66 -1.07 -0.39 -12.56
N ILE A 67 -2.05 -0.75 -11.76
CA ILE A 67 -3.32 -1.29 -12.26
C ILE A 67 -4.48 -0.32 -12.06
N GLN A 68 -4.23 0.82 -11.41
CA GLN A 68 -5.24 1.86 -11.16
C GLN A 68 -6.45 1.30 -10.39
N GLN A 69 -6.19 0.58 -9.31
CA GLN A 69 -7.24 0.00 -8.47
C GLN A 69 -6.83 0.02 -7.01
N TRP A 70 -7.83 0.10 -6.15
CA TRP A 70 -7.63 -0.02 -4.72
C TRP A 70 -7.38 -1.48 -4.35
N ARG A 71 -6.42 -1.69 -3.48
CA ARG A 71 -6.12 -3.01 -2.93
C ARG A 71 -5.91 -2.86 -1.43
N SER A 72 -5.82 -3.99 -0.74
CA SER A 72 -5.56 -3.97 0.69
C SER A 72 -4.57 -5.06 1.06
N ILE A 73 -3.82 -4.80 2.12
CA ILE A 73 -2.94 -5.78 2.75
C ILE A 73 -3.67 -6.30 3.98
N SER A 74 -3.77 -7.62 4.10
CA SER A 74 -4.47 -8.25 5.22
C SER A 74 -3.86 -7.84 6.56
N SER A 75 -4.70 -7.73 7.57
CA SER A 75 -4.26 -7.39 8.93
C SER A 75 -3.33 -8.42 9.54
N VAL A 76 -3.32 -9.66 9.03
CA VAL A 76 -2.39 -10.68 9.52
C VAL A 76 -0.97 -10.47 8.99
N ILE A 77 -0.80 -9.63 7.97
CA ILE A 77 0.51 -9.30 7.44
C ILE A 77 1.00 -8.08 8.22
N SER A 78 2.01 -8.29 9.06
CA SER A 78 2.48 -7.23 9.95
C SER A 78 3.61 -6.40 9.38
N LYS A 79 4.33 -6.91 8.41
CA LYS A 79 5.51 -6.24 7.85
C LYS A 79 5.52 -6.28 6.33
N VAL A 80 6.12 -5.25 5.76
CA VAL A 80 6.34 -5.14 4.32
C VAL A 80 7.79 -4.72 4.10
N LYS A 81 8.28 -4.84 2.88
CA LYS A 81 9.64 -4.43 2.52
C LYS A 81 9.58 -3.24 1.58
N ILE A 82 10.36 -2.22 1.91
CA ILE A 82 10.53 -1.07 1.01
C ILE A 82 11.58 -1.42 -0.04
N LEU A 83 11.23 -1.22 -1.28
CA LEU A 83 12.12 -1.54 -2.41
C LEU A 83 13.01 -0.36 -2.77
#